data_2bd129c1dfb5f06a82cb04646b5d5a2d
#
_entry.id   2bd129c1dfb5f06a82cb04646b5d5a2d
#
_cell.length_a   1.000
_cell.length_b   1.000
_cell.length_c   1.000
_cell.angle_alpha   90.00
_cell.angle_beta   90.00
_cell.angle_gamma   90.00
#
_symmetry.space_group_name_H-M   'P 1'
#
loop_
_entity.id
_entity.type
_entity.pdbx_description
1 polymer ?
#
loop_
_entity_poly.entity_id
_entity_poly.type
_entity_poly.pdbx_seq_one_letter_code
_entity_poly.pdbx_strand_id
1 'polypeptide(L)'
;MTITHVKTTVFILVALVAVSSAASSGEEKLFYENREDIPQQYRWDLGHIFADIDAWEAAYAKVERGIPKLAAYKGRLGDSADVMFAATELMNDISKTLEDIYVFAGQSQRTDTRDAEANALVGRAQALAAAFGQATAFFEPEIVQLPDATVAAYLEDSRLKTYDHVLDNILRTKAHTRSQEIEELLAASALLQASPTDTYQFLTSADIEWPTIEDENGEEKKAIPGLFYTFMSNQNRRVRRDAALALFGEYDRYGNTFSGTYNGLVQKDVWMAKNRLYPSTLDMVLDRDNVPRSVVETLVSTVHDNLDAVHQYIDLRTKVLGLEDFHIYDLYVSMVPEAEATYTFDEGWALAMEFWRETFGEEYAAVAERGRKERWIDVYPSEGKRGGAFSWGTYNSVPYLFLNWGGTLEDVSTLVHEMGHSIHSYLANSNQPYHDSGYSLFVAEVASVASESLFSEWMLARTTDPTERLALLNQRMNSIVGTFLRQIFFHEFEH
;
A
#
# COMPACT_ATOMS: atom_id res chain seq x y z
N MET A 1 -69.75 0.71 34.21
CA MET A 1 -68.51 1.28 34.69
C MET A 1 -67.54 1.30 33.53
N THR A 2 -67.44 2.43 32.85
CA THR A 2 -66.78 2.65 31.56
C THR A 2 -65.34 3.07 31.79
N ILE A 3 -64.37 2.34 31.24
CA ILE A 3 -62.96 2.71 31.28
C ILE A 3 -62.57 3.23 29.88
N THR A 4 -62.31 4.51 29.83
CA THR A 4 -61.88 5.26 28.64
C THR A 4 -60.42 5.04 28.35
N HIS A 5 -60.07 4.55 27.16
CA HIS A 5 -58.70 4.48 26.68
C HIS A 5 -58.25 5.85 26.15
N VAL A 6 -57.29 6.45 26.82
CA VAL A 6 -56.54 7.61 26.31
C VAL A 6 -55.39 7.09 25.45
N LYS A 7 -55.45 7.34 24.14
CA LYS A 7 -54.32 7.15 23.21
C LYS A 7 -53.42 8.39 23.29
N THR A 8 -52.27 8.24 23.89
CA THR A 8 -51.21 9.26 23.83
C THR A 8 -50.39 9.05 22.55
N THR A 9 -50.62 9.95 21.59
CA THR A 9 -49.84 10.03 20.37
C THR A 9 -48.58 10.84 20.69
N VAL A 10 -47.41 10.17 20.72
CA VAL A 10 -46.11 10.82 20.85
C VAL A 10 -45.71 11.31 19.45
N PHE A 11 -45.74 12.61 19.25
CA PHE A 11 -45.10 13.24 18.09
C PHE A 11 -43.60 13.35 18.38
N ILE A 12 -42.79 12.56 17.67
CA ILE A 12 -41.33 12.79 17.62
C ILE A 12 -41.10 13.92 16.63
N LEU A 13 -40.78 15.09 17.16
CA LEU A 13 -40.30 16.22 16.38
C LEU A 13 -38.86 15.96 16.00
N VAL A 14 -38.60 15.56 14.76
CA VAL A 14 -37.25 15.53 14.19
C VAL A 14 -36.87 17.00 13.93
N ALA A 15 -36.07 17.57 14.81
CA ALA A 15 -35.46 18.87 14.61
C ALA A 15 -34.34 18.71 13.54
N LEU A 16 -34.63 19.07 12.31
CA LEU A 16 -33.63 19.40 11.31
C LEU A 16 -32.85 20.62 11.81
N VAL A 17 -31.68 20.41 12.35
CA VAL A 17 -30.70 21.49 12.56
C VAL A 17 -30.12 21.82 11.19
N ALA A 18 -30.70 22.78 10.51
CA ALA A 18 -30.07 23.40 9.37
C ALA A 18 -28.87 24.21 9.88
N VAL A 19 -27.67 23.61 9.82
CA VAL A 19 -26.43 24.36 9.91
C VAL A 19 -26.27 25.11 8.59
N SER A 20 -26.69 26.35 8.56
CA SER A 20 -26.39 27.25 7.47
C SER A 20 -24.92 27.66 7.57
N SER A 21 -24.04 26.86 7.00
CA SER A 21 -22.76 27.34 6.58
C SER A 21 -22.96 28.01 5.22
N ALA A 22 -22.74 29.30 5.13
CA ALA A 22 -22.57 30.00 3.87
C ALA A 22 -21.25 29.52 3.25
N ALA A 23 -21.27 28.32 2.63
CA ALA A 23 -20.25 27.89 1.71
C ALA A 23 -20.67 28.41 0.33
N SER A 24 -19.80 29.14 -0.32
CA SER A 24 -19.90 29.47 -1.74
C SER A 24 -20.09 28.17 -2.52
N SER A 25 -21.16 28.05 -3.30
CA SER A 25 -21.41 26.95 -4.22
C SER A 25 -20.50 27.07 -5.45
N GLY A 26 -19.18 26.88 -5.23
CA GLY A 26 -18.25 26.56 -6.30
C GLY A 26 -18.08 25.03 -6.30
N GLU A 27 -18.12 24.41 -7.46
CA GLU A 27 -17.70 23.01 -7.62
C GLU A 27 -16.36 22.79 -6.94
N GLU A 28 -16.21 21.72 -6.17
CA GLU A 28 -14.96 21.37 -5.52
C GLU A 28 -13.90 21.14 -6.59
N LYS A 29 -12.75 21.80 -6.44
CA LYS A 29 -11.65 21.64 -7.39
C LYS A 29 -10.95 20.31 -7.11
N LEU A 30 -11.06 19.36 -8.03
CA LEU A 30 -10.53 18.00 -7.90
C LEU A 30 -9.09 17.83 -8.45
N PHE A 31 -8.51 18.88 -9.06
CA PHE A 31 -7.13 18.87 -9.57
C PHE A 31 -6.52 20.26 -9.41
N TYR A 32 -5.25 20.32 -9.03
CA TYR A 32 -4.50 21.56 -8.85
C TYR A 32 -3.24 21.58 -9.72
N GLU A 33 -2.98 22.72 -10.38
CA GLU A 33 -1.74 22.88 -11.14
C GLU A 33 -0.52 23.00 -10.22
N ASN A 34 -0.69 23.70 -9.07
CA ASN A 34 0.38 23.83 -8.08
C ASN A 34 -0.10 23.28 -6.74
N ARG A 35 0.77 22.55 -6.05
CA ARG A 35 0.49 22.01 -4.72
C ARG A 35 0.13 23.10 -3.70
N GLU A 36 0.75 24.27 -3.80
CA GLU A 36 0.52 25.39 -2.89
C GLU A 36 -0.91 25.93 -2.95
N ASP A 37 -1.60 25.75 -4.06
CA ASP A 37 -2.99 26.14 -4.25
C ASP A 37 -3.98 25.20 -3.54
N ILE A 38 -3.54 23.99 -3.14
CA ILE A 38 -4.35 23.07 -2.32
C ILE A 38 -4.48 23.67 -0.91
N PRO A 39 -5.71 23.83 -0.38
CA PRO A 39 -5.91 24.32 0.99
C PRO A 39 -5.10 23.49 2.00
N GLN A 40 -4.47 24.16 2.97
CA GLN A 40 -3.55 23.55 3.92
C GLN A 40 -4.14 22.33 4.66
N GLN A 41 -5.43 22.36 4.95
CA GLN A 41 -6.14 21.28 5.64
C GLN A 41 -6.20 19.96 4.87
N TYR A 42 -5.95 19.99 3.56
CA TYR A 42 -5.93 18.83 2.66
C TYR A 42 -4.50 18.43 2.24
N ARG A 43 -3.50 19.02 2.86
CA ARG A 43 -2.10 18.65 2.70
C ARG A 43 -1.56 18.09 3.99
N TRP A 44 -0.87 16.97 3.94
CA TRP A 44 -0.23 16.40 5.12
C TRP A 44 0.83 17.30 5.74
N ASP A 45 1.15 17.05 7.02
CA ASP A 45 2.16 17.79 7.77
C ASP A 45 3.33 16.86 8.12
N LEU A 46 4.39 16.90 7.34
CA LEU A 46 5.58 16.10 7.59
C LEU A 46 6.39 16.59 8.81
N GLY A 47 5.99 17.72 9.41
CA GLY A 47 6.55 18.23 10.65
C GLY A 47 6.44 17.26 11.84
N HIS A 48 5.57 16.24 11.76
CA HIS A 48 5.53 15.16 12.75
C HIS A 48 6.75 14.23 12.69
N ILE A 49 7.48 14.17 11.56
CA ILE A 49 8.75 13.44 11.44
C ILE A 49 9.91 14.39 11.74
N PHE A 50 10.04 15.45 10.93
CA PHE A 50 11.05 16.49 11.12
C PHE A 50 10.42 17.86 10.92
N ALA A 51 10.69 18.78 11.85
CA ALA A 51 10.14 20.13 11.81
C ALA A 51 10.59 20.91 10.54
N ASP A 52 11.79 20.61 10.06
CA ASP A 52 12.44 21.26 8.91
C ASP A 52 13.62 20.41 8.38
N ILE A 53 14.24 20.91 7.31
CA ILE A 53 15.40 20.26 6.69
C ILE A 53 16.62 20.24 7.63
N ASP A 54 16.80 21.22 8.49
CA ASP A 54 17.91 21.25 9.43
C ASP A 54 17.81 20.10 10.45
N ALA A 55 16.60 19.79 10.90
CA ALA A 55 16.32 18.64 11.76
C ALA A 55 16.60 17.30 11.04
N TRP A 56 16.21 17.19 9.76
CA TRP A 56 16.53 16.03 8.93
C TRP A 56 18.05 15.86 8.76
N GLU A 57 18.79 16.94 8.46
CA GLU A 57 20.25 16.93 8.33
C GLU A 57 20.95 16.51 9.63
N ALA A 58 20.45 16.97 10.77
CA ALA A 58 20.97 16.58 12.07
C ALA A 58 20.77 15.07 12.34
N ALA A 59 19.60 14.52 11.97
CA ALA A 59 19.30 13.11 12.07
C ALA A 59 20.17 12.28 11.11
N TYR A 60 20.30 12.72 9.87
CA TYR A 60 21.19 12.09 8.88
C TYR A 60 22.63 11.97 9.40
N ALA A 61 23.19 13.07 9.87
CA ALA A 61 24.56 13.09 10.43
C ALA A 61 24.68 12.23 11.72
N LYS A 62 23.60 12.09 12.50
CA LYS A 62 23.58 11.18 13.67
C LYS A 62 23.71 9.73 13.23
N VAL A 63 22.91 9.31 12.24
CA VAL A 63 22.92 7.94 11.69
C VAL A 63 24.28 7.66 11.04
N GLU A 64 24.77 8.56 10.19
CA GLU A 64 26.07 8.41 9.53
C GLU A 64 27.22 8.17 10.52
N ARG A 65 27.23 8.90 11.66
CA ARG A 65 28.20 8.67 12.76
C ARG A 65 27.91 7.41 13.59
N GLY A 66 26.67 6.94 13.58
CA GLY A 66 26.24 5.74 14.32
C GLY A 66 26.68 4.44 13.65
N ILE A 67 26.51 4.36 12.34
CA ILE A 67 26.77 3.15 11.53
C ILE A 67 28.16 2.52 11.78
N PRO A 68 29.30 3.27 11.78
CA PRO A 68 30.60 2.67 12.04
C PRO A 68 30.75 2.02 13.41
N LYS A 69 29.93 2.40 14.40
CA LYS A 69 30.00 1.82 15.77
C LYS A 69 29.52 0.36 15.78
N LEU A 70 28.70 -0.05 14.83
CA LEU A 70 28.23 -1.45 14.70
C LEU A 70 29.39 -2.41 14.44
N ALA A 71 30.46 -1.97 13.80
CA ALA A 71 31.65 -2.78 13.56
C ALA A 71 32.33 -3.32 14.85
N ALA A 72 32.13 -2.66 15.99
CA ALA A 72 32.68 -3.09 17.28
C ALA A 72 32.02 -4.38 17.81
N TYR A 73 30.85 -4.76 17.26
CA TYR A 73 30.10 -5.95 17.66
C TYR A 73 30.33 -7.15 16.73
N LYS A 74 30.85 -6.92 15.52
CA LYS A 74 31.12 -7.96 14.53
C LYS A 74 32.07 -9.05 15.11
N GLY A 75 31.65 -10.31 15.03
CA GLY A 75 32.37 -11.46 15.59
C GLY A 75 32.23 -11.63 17.10
N ARG A 76 31.33 -10.87 17.73
CA ARG A 76 31.26 -10.80 19.19
C ARG A 76 29.85 -11.03 19.79
N LEU A 77 28.84 -11.28 18.95
CA LEU A 77 27.46 -11.48 19.44
C LEU A 77 27.36 -12.69 20.39
N GLY A 78 28.27 -13.64 20.27
CA GLY A 78 28.37 -14.78 21.16
C GLY A 78 29.15 -14.58 22.45
N ASP A 79 29.77 -13.39 22.69
CA ASP A 79 30.59 -13.15 23.88
C ASP A 79 29.75 -13.13 25.16
N SER A 80 28.58 -12.51 25.15
CA SER A 80 27.66 -12.47 26.28
C SER A 80 26.27 -11.90 25.87
N ALA A 81 25.25 -12.12 26.70
CA ALA A 81 23.94 -11.50 26.56
C ALA A 81 24.01 -9.97 26.56
N ASP A 82 24.92 -9.36 27.37
CA ASP A 82 25.12 -7.91 27.35
C ASP A 82 25.63 -7.39 26.01
N VAL A 83 26.54 -8.09 25.36
CA VAL A 83 27.06 -7.71 24.03
C VAL A 83 25.98 -7.86 22.96
N MET A 84 25.24 -8.95 22.98
CA MET A 84 24.11 -9.17 22.08
C MET A 84 23.06 -8.06 22.23
N PHE A 85 22.63 -7.79 23.46
CA PHE A 85 21.64 -6.75 23.76
C PHE A 85 22.13 -5.36 23.29
N ALA A 86 23.36 -4.99 23.63
CA ALA A 86 23.92 -3.69 23.24
C ALA A 86 24.03 -3.52 21.71
N ALA A 87 24.36 -4.58 20.98
CA ALA A 87 24.40 -4.59 19.51
C ALA A 87 22.99 -4.39 18.93
N THR A 88 22.01 -5.12 19.43
CA THR A 88 20.61 -5.07 18.98
C THR A 88 19.99 -3.70 19.24
N GLU A 89 20.20 -3.13 20.44
CA GLU A 89 19.71 -1.79 20.77
C GLU A 89 20.33 -0.71 19.87
N LEU A 90 21.65 -0.75 19.65
CA LEU A 90 22.30 0.20 18.76
C LEU A 90 21.76 0.09 17.32
N MET A 91 21.56 -1.13 16.84
CA MET A 91 20.98 -1.39 15.51
C MET A 91 19.57 -0.80 15.43
N ASN A 92 18.70 -1.05 16.41
CA ASN A 92 17.33 -0.53 16.46
C ASN A 92 17.30 1.01 16.54
N ASP A 93 18.16 1.63 17.34
CA ASP A 93 18.20 3.10 17.46
C ASP A 93 18.61 3.78 16.14
N ILE A 94 19.56 3.16 15.43
CA ILE A 94 19.96 3.63 14.11
C ILE A 94 18.82 3.39 13.11
N SER A 95 18.21 2.22 13.11
CA SER A 95 17.14 1.81 12.19
C SER A 95 15.91 2.73 12.33
N LYS A 96 15.45 3.01 13.54
CA LYS A 96 14.34 3.95 13.79
C LYS A 96 14.59 5.34 13.20
N THR A 97 15.79 5.88 13.45
CA THR A 97 16.14 7.21 12.93
C THR A 97 16.30 7.18 11.40
N LEU A 98 16.84 6.10 10.85
CA LEU A 98 16.98 5.91 9.41
C LEU A 98 15.62 5.79 8.71
N GLU A 99 14.66 5.12 9.34
CA GLU A 99 13.27 5.04 8.88
C GLU A 99 12.64 6.44 8.79
N ASP A 100 12.80 7.27 9.83
CA ASP A 100 12.32 8.66 9.83
C ASP A 100 12.93 9.46 8.68
N ILE A 101 14.25 9.34 8.46
CA ILE A 101 14.96 9.99 7.35
C ILE A 101 14.42 9.57 6.00
N TYR A 102 14.22 8.27 5.82
CA TYR A 102 13.79 7.67 4.56
C TYR A 102 12.34 8.02 4.22
N VAL A 103 11.44 7.94 5.21
CA VAL A 103 10.02 8.24 5.02
C VAL A 103 9.81 9.72 4.75
N PHE A 104 10.45 10.61 5.50
CA PHE A 104 10.38 12.07 5.23
C PHE A 104 10.79 12.42 3.80
N ALA A 105 11.95 11.94 3.36
CA ALA A 105 12.44 12.17 2.01
C ALA A 105 11.48 11.59 0.95
N GLY A 106 11.02 10.36 1.14
CA GLY A 106 10.10 9.69 0.23
C GLY A 106 8.73 10.37 0.15
N GLN A 107 8.17 10.81 1.28
CA GLN A 107 6.89 11.51 1.31
C GLN A 107 6.99 12.90 0.67
N SER A 108 8.08 13.61 0.88
CA SER A 108 8.34 14.90 0.22
C SER A 108 8.39 14.73 -1.29
N GLN A 109 9.15 13.77 -1.79
CA GLN A 109 9.28 13.50 -3.23
C GLN A 109 7.96 13.11 -3.90
N ARG A 110 7.11 12.33 -3.23
CA ARG A 110 5.84 11.86 -3.80
C ARG A 110 4.82 12.97 -4.04
N THR A 111 4.94 14.09 -3.34
CA THR A 111 4.05 15.24 -3.53
C THR A 111 4.39 16.07 -4.77
N ASP A 112 5.65 16.04 -5.21
CA ASP A 112 6.09 16.53 -6.52
C ASP A 112 7.37 15.79 -6.96
N THR A 113 7.21 14.85 -7.87
CA THR A 113 8.34 14.04 -8.38
C THR A 113 9.33 14.82 -9.25
N ARG A 114 9.01 16.06 -9.60
CA ARG A 114 9.87 16.99 -10.37
C ARG A 114 10.82 17.78 -9.45
N ASP A 115 10.55 17.79 -8.15
CA ASP A 115 11.35 18.53 -7.17
C ASP A 115 12.75 17.90 -7.05
N ALA A 116 13.75 18.66 -7.50
CA ALA A 116 15.14 18.21 -7.50
C ALA A 116 15.74 18.10 -6.09
N GLU A 117 15.28 18.93 -5.13
CA GLU A 117 15.74 18.87 -3.74
C GLU A 117 15.19 17.63 -3.04
N ALA A 118 13.90 17.35 -3.18
CA ALA A 118 13.29 16.15 -2.65
C ALA A 118 13.90 14.86 -3.27
N ASN A 119 14.17 14.86 -4.57
CA ASN A 119 14.88 13.76 -5.24
C ASN A 119 16.30 13.55 -4.68
N ALA A 120 17.01 14.62 -4.38
CA ALA A 120 18.34 14.52 -3.76
C ALA A 120 18.28 13.96 -2.33
N LEU A 121 17.26 14.33 -1.54
CA LEU A 121 17.05 13.76 -0.20
C LEU A 121 16.81 12.25 -0.28
N VAL A 122 15.97 11.78 -1.22
CA VAL A 122 15.71 10.35 -1.44
C VAL A 122 17.00 9.61 -1.79
N GLY A 123 17.82 10.13 -2.73
CA GLY A 123 19.08 9.51 -3.10
C GLY A 123 20.06 9.40 -1.91
N ARG A 124 20.12 10.42 -1.07
CA ARG A 124 20.94 10.40 0.14
C ARG A 124 20.43 9.41 1.17
N ALA A 125 19.12 9.36 1.41
CA ALA A 125 18.50 8.40 2.32
C ALA A 125 18.75 6.94 1.87
N GLN A 126 18.65 6.67 0.57
CA GLN A 126 18.96 5.36 -0.02
C GLN A 126 20.42 4.96 0.18
N ALA A 127 21.36 5.90 -0.04
CA ALA A 127 22.79 5.65 0.19
C ALA A 127 23.08 5.33 1.67
N LEU A 128 22.45 6.07 2.60
CA LEU A 128 22.59 5.83 4.03
C LEU A 128 22.00 4.48 4.44
N ALA A 129 20.84 4.09 3.90
CA ALA A 129 20.22 2.78 4.12
C ALA A 129 21.11 1.64 3.60
N ALA A 130 21.73 1.80 2.44
CA ALA A 130 22.69 0.82 1.90
C ALA A 130 23.92 0.67 2.79
N ALA A 131 24.48 1.78 3.31
CA ALA A 131 25.60 1.75 4.25
C ALA A 131 25.24 1.06 5.57
N PHE A 132 24.02 1.29 6.09
CA PHE A 132 23.52 0.60 7.27
C PHE A 132 23.34 -0.90 7.01
N GLY A 133 22.70 -1.29 5.89
CA GLY A 133 22.55 -2.70 5.52
C GLY A 133 23.88 -3.43 5.40
N GLN A 134 24.91 -2.80 4.83
CA GLN A 134 26.26 -3.36 4.77
C GLN A 134 26.88 -3.51 6.17
N ALA A 135 26.70 -2.52 7.04
CA ALA A 135 27.25 -2.54 8.39
C ALA A 135 26.60 -3.59 9.31
N THR A 136 25.33 -3.96 9.03
CA THR A 136 24.56 -4.95 9.79
C THR A 136 24.58 -6.35 9.19
N ALA A 137 25.14 -6.55 8.00
CA ALA A 137 25.14 -7.83 7.26
C ALA A 137 25.76 -9.01 8.04
N PHE A 138 26.52 -8.77 9.11
CA PHE A 138 27.08 -9.81 9.97
C PHE A 138 26.07 -10.36 11.00
N PHE A 139 25.02 -9.62 11.31
CA PHE A 139 24.20 -9.84 12.49
C PHE A 139 23.45 -11.18 12.45
N GLU A 140 22.65 -11.41 11.43
CA GLU A 140 21.92 -12.68 11.28
C GLU A 140 22.85 -13.89 11.11
N PRO A 141 23.89 -13.86 10.24
CA PRO A 141 24.84 -14.96 10.12
C PRO A 141 25.55 -15.34 11.42
N GLU A 142 25.88 -14.37 12.27
CA GLU A 142 26.48 -14.67 13.57
C GLU A 142 25.48 -15.33 14.52
N ILE A 143 24.24 -14.85 14.59
CA ILE A 143 23.21 -15.43 15.45
C ILE A 143 22.93 -16.89 15.07
N VAL A 144 22.75 -17.18 13.77
CA VAL A 144 22.46 -18.56 13.33
C VAL A 144 23.63 -19.53 13.55
N GLN A 145 24.86 -19.02 13.72
CA GLN A 145 26.03 -19.82 14.05
C GLN A 145 26.19 -20.09 15.55
N LEU A 146 25.48 -19.35 16.41
CA LEU A 146 25.52 -19.60 17.84
C LEU A 146 24.93 -21.00 18.15
N PRO A 147 25.48 -21.71 19.15
CA PRO A 147 24.85 -22.92 19.67
C PRO A 147 23.44 -22.59 20.20
N ASP A 148 22.47 -23.44 19.92
CA ASP A 148 21.07 -23.23 20.36
C ASP A 148 20.97 -23.05 21.89
N ALA A 149 21.84 -23.75 22.66
CA ALA A 149 21.93 -23.57 24.12
C ALA A 149 22.41 -22.16 24.54
N THR A 150 23.24 -21.50 23.71
CA THR A 150 23.68 -20.12 23.97
C THR A 150 22.53 -19.14 23.76
N VAL A 151 21.80 -19.28 22.66
CA VAL A 151 20.63 -18.43 22.39
C VAL A 151 19.56 -18.63 23.48
N ALA A 152 19.28 -19.88 23.85
CA ALA A 152 18.34 -20.19 24.93
C ALA A 152 18.79 -19.55 26.28
N ALA A 153 20.09 -19.58 26.60
CA ALA A 153 20.60 -18.92 27.79
C ALA A 153 20.50 -17.37 27.74
N TYR A 154 20.66 -16.79 26.54
CA TYR A 154 20.48 -15.33 26.33
C TYR A 154 19.03 -14.89 26.50
N LEU A 155 18.05 -15.71 26.11
CA LEU A 155 16.62 -15.44 26.29
C LEU A 155 16.14 -15.55 27.73
N GLU A 156 16.97 -16.06 28.67
CA GLU A 156 16.73 -15.94 30.13
C GLU A 156 16.98 -14.52 30.65
N ASP A 157 17.75 -13.69 29.92
CA ASP A 157 17.87 -12.26 30.21
C ASP A 157 16.59 -11.53 29.80
N SER A 158 15.94 -10.88 30.80
CA SER A 158 14.65 -10.20 30.57
C SER A 158 14.70 -9.12 29.48
N ARG A 159 15.86 -8.55 29.19
CA ARG A 159 16.07 -7.55 28.16
C ARG A 159 16.05 -8.20 26.75
N LEU A 160 16.69 -9.35 26.58
CA LEU A 160 16.73 -10.11 25.33
C LEU A 160 15.45 -10.92 25.11
N LYS A 161 14.72 -11.24 26.17
CA LYS A 161 13.44 -11.93 26.07
C LYS A 161 12.40 -11.14 25.24
N THR A 162 12.50 -9.82 25.20
CA THR A 162 11.62 -8.99 24.36
C THR A 162 11.91 -9.17 22.86
N TYR A 163 13.05 -9.78 22.51
CA TYR A 163 13.46 -10.10 21.14
C TYR A 163 13.27 -11.58 20.78
N ASP A 164 12.50 -12.34 21.58
CA ASP A 164 12.30 -13.77 21.36
C ASP A 164 11.73 -14.06 19.96
N HIS A 165 10.72 -13.30 19.52
CA HIS A 165 10.13 -13.41 18.20
C HIS A 165 11.14 -13.11 17.06
N VAL A 166 11.92 -12.04 17.20
CA VAL A 166 12.96 -11.67 16.22
C VAL A 166 14.02 -12.76 16.11
N LEU A 167 14.52 -13.24 17.25
CA LEU A 167 15.53 -14.31 17.30
C LEU A 167 14.99 -15.63 16.78
N ASP A 168 13.73 -15.98 17.07
CA ASP A 168 13.09 -17.17 16.53
C ASP A 168 12.98 -17.10 15.00
N ASN A 169 12.58 -15.96 14.44
CA ASN A 169 12.56 -15.76 12.99
C ASN A 169 13.95 -15.88 12.35
N ILE A 170 14.99 -15.31 12.96
CA ILE A 170 16.36 -15.46 12.48
C ILE A 170 16.79 -16.94 12.51
N LEU A 171 16.50 -17.67 13.60
CA LEU A 171 16.83 -19.08 13.72
C LEU A 171 16.03 -19.96 12.77
N ARG A 172 14.78 -19.62 12.48
CA ARG A 172 13.93 -20.30 11.51
C ARG A 172 14.57 -20.30 10.12
N THR A 173 15.20 -19.19 9.72
CA THR A 173 15.87 -19.06 8.42
C THR A 173 17.28 -19.66 8.37
N LYS A 174 17.75 -20.29 9.46
CA LYS A 174 19.11 -20.88 9.59
C LYS A 174 19.50 -21.80 8.43
N ALA A 175 18.57 -22.60 7.91
CA ALA A 175 18.82 -23.50 6.77
C ALA A 175 19.11 -22.74 5.46
N HIS A 176 18.70 -21.49 5.38
CA HIS A 176 18.78 -20.63 4.21
C HIS A 176 19.78 -19.48 4.36
N THR A 177 20.30 -19.28 5.56
CA THR A 177 21.38 -18.34 5.84
C THR A 177 22.72 -19.01 5.49
N ARG A 178 23.53 -18.32 4.68
CA ARG A 178 24.79 -18.85 4.17
C ARG A 178 25.99 -18.40 5.03
N SER A 179 27.19 -18.83 4.65
CA SER A 179 28.39 -18.27 5.27
C SER A 179 28.50 -16.77 5.01
N GLN A 180 29.16 -16.06 5.90
CA GLN A 180 29.34 -14.61 5.78
C GLN A 180 29.89 -14.20 4.40
N GLU A 181 30.87 -14.93 3.86
CA GLU A 181 31.46 -14.67 2.52
C GLU A 181 30.39 -14.74 1.41
N ILE A 182 29.47 -15.71 1.50
CA ILE A 182 28.39 -15.88 0.53
C ILE A 182 27.36 -14.77 0.73
N GLU A 183 26.98 -14.43 1.94
CA GLU A 183 26.02 -13.33 2.22
C GLU A 183 26.57 -11.98 1.77
N GLU A 184 27.88 -11.72 1.95
CA GLU A 184 28.54 -10.52 1.43
C GLU A 184 28.51 -10.49 -0.11
N LEU A 185 28.70 -11.64 -0.78
CA LEU A 185 28.59 -11.75 -2.24
C LEU A 185 27.15 -11.54 -2.73
N LEU A 186 26.16 -12.13 -2.04
CA LEU A 186 24.74 -11.93 -2.34
C LEU A 186 24.37 -10.46 -2.20
N ALA A 187 24.78 -9.80 -1.13
CA ALA A 187 24.55 -8.38 -0.91
C ALA A 187 25.22 -7.51 -1.98
N ALA A 188 26.47 -7.82 -2.37
CA ALA A 188 27.20 -7.08 -3.40
C ALA A 188 26.54 -7.18 -4.79
N SER A 189 25.73 -8.20 -5.05
CA SER A 189 25.02 -8.38 -6.32
C SER A 189 23.75 -7.49 -6.46
N ALA A 190 23.35 -6.75 -5.41
CA ALA A 190 22.10 -5.99 -5.38
C ALA A 190 21.93 -5.03 -6.57
N LEU A 191 22.99 -4.30 -6.96
CA LEU A 191 22.93 -3.40 -8.11
C LEU A 191 22.73 -4.13 -9.44
N LEU A 192 23.31 -5.33 -9.61
CA LEU A 192 23.08 -6.17 -10.79
C LEU A 192 21.64 -6.65 -10.83
N GLN A 193 21.07 -6.95 -9.68
CA GLN A 193 19.69 -7.44 -9.53
C GLN A 193 18.64 -6.35 -9.79
N ALA A 194 18.97 -5.08 -9.59
CA ALA A 194 18.08 -3.94 -9.85
C ALA A 194 17.95 -3.64 -11.35
N SER A 195 18.97 -3.95 -12.16
CA SER A 195 19.06 -3.57 -13.57
C SER A 195 17.82 -3.89 -14.43
N PRO A 196 17.16 -5.07 -14.32
CA PRO A 196 15.95 -5.35 -15.09
C PRO A 196 14.81 -4.38 -14.76
N THR A 197 14.61 -4.07 -13.47
CA THR A 197 13.58 -3.12 -13.01
C THR A 197 13.88 -1.73 -13.50
N ASP A 198 15.13 -1.27 -13.40
CA ASP A 198 15.55 0.06 -13.86
C ASP A 198 15.34 0.18 -15.38
N THR A 199 15.69 -0.85 -16.15
CA THR A 199 15.45 -0.86 -17.60
C THR A 199 13.96 -0.75 -17.93
N TYR A 200 13.10 -1.49 -17.23
CA TYR A 200 11.65 -1.37 -17.39
C TYR A 200 11.15 0.06 -17.07
N GLN A 201 11.63 0.63 -15.98
CA GLN A 201 11.27 1.99 -15.55
C GLN A 201 11.69 3.04 -16.60
N PHE A 202 12.93 3.01 -17.07
CA PHE A 202 13.39 3.94 -18.10
C PHE A 202 12.60 3.80 -19.40
N LEU A 203 12.38 2.56 -19.86
CA LEU A 203 11.62 2.31 -21.07
C LEU A 203 10.19 2.87 -20.99
N THR A 204 9.47 2.56 -19.89
CA THR A 204 8.04 2.94 -19.76
C THR A 204 7.83 4.39 -19.40
N SER A 205 8.79 5.02 -18.70
CA SER A 205 8.64 6.40 -18.21
C SER A 205 9.28 7.45 -19.11
N ALA A 206 10.31 7.08 -19.91
CA ALA A 206 11.07 8.03 -20.69
C ALA A 206 11.15 7.71 -22.20
N ASP A 207 11.35 6.45 -22.59
CA ASP A 207 11.71 6.10 -23.96
C ASP A 207 10.50 5.83 -24.85
N ILE A 208 9.39 5.32 -24.29
CA ILE A 208 8.17 5.05 -25.07
C ILE A 208 7.43 6.35 -25.36
N GLU A 209 7.30 6.65 -26.65
CA GLU A 209 6.39 7.66 -27.14
C GLU A 209 4.97 7.07 -27.23
N TRP A 210 4.21 7.22 -26.15
CA TRP A 210 2.86 6.70 -26.07
C TRP A 210 1.95 7.30 -27.13
N PRO A 211 1.13 6.48 -27.83
CA PRO A 211 0.24 6.94 -28.89
C PRO A 211 -0.89 7.82 -28.35
N THR A 212 -1.51 8.58 -29.23
CA THR A 212 -2.66 9.43 -28.95
C THR A 212 -3.93 8.75 -29.44
N ILE A 213 -5.02 8.90 -28.69
CA ILE A 213 -6.38 8.52 -29.11
C ILE A 213 -7.31 9.71 -28.99
N GLU A 214 -8.44 9.66 -29.65
CA GLU A 214 -9.54 10.63 -29.46
C GLU A 214 -10.45 10.15 -28.32
N ASP A 215 -10.75 11.03 -27.35
CA ASP A 215 -11.74 10.78 -26.33
C ASP A 215 -13.20 10.84 -26.86
N GLU A 216 -14.20 10.79 -26.00
CA GLU A 216 -15.61 10.87 -26.38
C GLU A 216 -16.03 12.22 -26.98
N ASN A 217 -15.27 13.28 -26.72
CA ASN A 217 -15.49 14.64 -27.23
C ASN A 217 -14.71 14.93 -28.51
N GLY A 218 -13.85 13.99 -28.95
CA GLY A 218 -12.97 14.17 -30.12
C GLY A 218 -11.66 14.91 -29.76
N GLU A 219 -11.31 15.02 -28.47
CA GLU A 219 -10.05 15.59 -28.03
C GLU A 219 -8.95 14.52 -28.03
N GLU A 220 -7.76 14.92 -28.47
CA GLU A 220 -6.58 14.05 -28.44
C GLU A 220 -6.07 13.87 -27.00
N LYS A 221 -5.92 12.61 -26.57
CA LYS A 221 -5.38 12.22 -25.26
C LYS A 221 -4.30 11.17 -25.46
N LYS A 222 -3.17 11.29 -24.75
CA LYS A 222 -2.13 10.25 -24.75
C LYS A 222 -2.61 9.00 -24.02
N ALA A 223 -2.49 7.83 -24.65
CA ALA A 223 -2.79 6.53 -24.04
C ALA A 223 -1.60 6.06 -23.20
N ILE A 224 -1.42 6.65 -22.02
CA ILE A 224 -0.36 6.30 -21.07
C ILE A 224 -0.87 5.32 -19.99
N PRO A 225 0.01 4.48 -19.41
CA PRO A 225 -0.38 3.53 -18.37
C PRO A 225 -1.11 4.17 -17.17
N GLY A 226 -0.73 5.37 -16.76
CA GLY A 226 -1.36 6.10 -15.65
C GLY A 226 -2.82 6.50 -15.90
N LEU A 227 -3.26 6.55 -17.16
CA LEU A 227 -4.65 6.85 -17.54
C LEU A 227 -5.47 5.60 -17.91
N PHE A 228 -4.90 4.40 -17.71
CA PHE A 228 -5.55 3.15 -18.12
C PHE A 228 -6.96 3.02 -17.55
N TYR A 229 -7.13 3.18 -16.23
CA TYR A 229 -8.45 3.05 -15.60
C TYR A 229 -9.42 4.14 -16.03
N THR A 230 -8.95 5.38 -16.22
CA THR A 230 -9.77 6.48 -16.73
C THR A 230 -10.36 6.13 -18.11
N PHE A 231 -9.55 5.55 -19.01
CA PHE A 231 -10.05 5.11 -20.31
C PHE A 231 -10.95 3.88 -20.20
N MET A 232 -10.60 2.90 -19.37
CA MET A 232 -11.37 1.64 -19.25
C MET A 232 -12.72 1.82 -18.54
N SER A 233 -12.89 2.86 -17.75
CA SER A 233 -14.18 3.22 -17.13
C SER A 233 -15.07 4.09 -18.03
N ASN A 234 -14.55 4.62 -19.15
CA ASN A 234 -15.31 5.47 -20.07
C ASN A 234 -16.53 4.75 -20.62
N GLN A 235 -17.71 5.40 -20.63
CA GLN A 235 -18.96 4.82 -21.15
C GLN A 235 -18.92 4.56 -22.66
N ASN A 236 -18.11 5.33 -23.42
CA ASN A 236 -17.94 5.14 -24.84
C ASN A 236 -17.00 3.95 -25.14
N ARG A 237 -17.55 2.83 -25.62
CA ARG A 237 -16.79 1.61 -25.92
C ARG A 237 -15.66 1.84 -26.94
N ARG A 238 -15.85 2.77 -27.91
CA ARG A 238 -14.78 3.12 -28.86
C ARG A 238 -13.55 3.63 -28.12
N VAL A 239 -13.72 4.54 -27.17
CA VAL A 239 -12.61 5.11 -26.37
C VAL A 239 -11.89 4.01 -25.60
N ARG A 240 -12.63 3.15 -24.90
CA ARG A 240 -12.04 2.01 -24.17
C ARG A 240 -11.20 1.11 -25.06
N ARG A 241 -11.80 0.70 -26.21
CA ARG A 241 -11.14 -0.16 -27.20
C ARG A 241 -9.89 0.49 -27.76
N ASP A 242 -10.01 1.73 -28.22
CA ASP A 242 -8.92 2.44 -28.90
C ASP A 242 -7.75 2.69 -27.93
N ALA A 243 -8.04 3.04 -26.67
CA ALA A 243 -7.03 3.18 -25.63
C ALA A 243 -6.35 1.86 -25.29
N ALA A 244 -7.12 0.77 -25.14
CA ALA A 244 -6.54 -0.55 -24.87
C ALA A 244 -5.64 -1.03 -26.01
N LEU A 245 -6.10 -0.91 -27.26
CA LEU A 245 -5.31 -1.31 -28.44
C LEU A 245 -4.06 -0.45 -28.61
N ALA A 246 -4.15 0.86 -28.33
CA ALA A 246 -3.02 1.76 -28.40
C ALA A 246 -1.97 1.42 -27.33
N LEU A 247 -2.40 1.26 -26.08
CA LEU A 247 -1.52 0.95 -24.95
C LEU A 247 -0.85 -0.43 -25.11
N PHE A 248 -1.65 -1.48 -25.31
CA PHE A 248 -1.12 -2.85 -25.44
C PHE A 248 -0.35 -3.03 -26.75
N GLY A 249 -0.69 -2.29 -27.81
CA GLY A 249 0.09 -2.28 -29.05
C GLY A 249 1.52 -1.77 -28.85
N GLU A 250 1.73 -0.75 -28.01
CA GLU A 250 3.08 -0.30 -27.67
C GLU A 250 3.82 -1.31 -26.80
N TYR A 251 3.17 -1.96 -25.84
CA TYR A 251 3.80 -3.06 -25.09
C TYR A 251 4.22 -4.19 -26.02
N ASP A 252 3.40 -4.58 -26.98
CA ASP A 252 3.73 -5.62 -27.97
C ASP A 252 4.91 -5.19 -28.86
N ARG A 253 4.95 -3.92 -29.29
CA ARG A 253 6.06 -3.35 -30.07
C ARG A 253 7.42 -3.51 -29.39
N TYR A 254 7.46 -3.38 -28.07
CA TYR A 254 8.67 -3.58 -27.24
C TYR A 254 8.72 -4.96 -26.57
N GLY A 255 7.91 -5.92 -27.04
CA GLY A 255 7.74 -7.24 -26.44
C GLY A 255 9.04 -7.99 -26.15
N ASN A 256 10.03 -7.91 -27.07
CA ASN A 256 11.35 -8.52 -26.85
C ASN A 256 12.10 -7.88 -25.65
N THR A 257 12.02 -6.57 -25.51
CA THR A 257 12.65 -5.84 -24.39
C THR A 257 11.97 -6.18 -23.08
N PHE A 258 10.62 -6.15 -23.05
CA PHE A 258 9.86 -6.55 -21.87
C PHE A 258 10.10 -8.01 -21.49
N SER A 259 10.12 -8.92 -22.46
CA SER A 259 10.47 -10.33 -22.22
C SER A 259 11.89 -10.49 -21.65
N GLY A 260 12.84 -9.71 -22.15
CA GLY A 260 14.21 -9.69 -21.65
C GLY A 260 14.32 -9.20 -20.21
N THR A 261 13.65 -8.10 -19.89
CA THR A 261 13.64 -7.54 -18.52
C THR A 261 12.91 -8.46 -17.55
N TYR A 262 11.75 -9.00 -17.94
CA TYR A 262 11.01 -9.97 -17.12
C TYR A 262 11.81 -11.24 -16.87
N ASN A 263 12.45 -11.82 -17.90
CA ASN A 263 13.35 -12.96 -17.73
C ASN A 263 14.51 -12.63 -16.79
N GLY A 264 15.04 -11.40 -16.83
CA GLY A 264 16.06 -10.93 -15.89
C GLY A 264 15.60 -10.98 -14.42
N LEU A 265 14.35 -10.58 -14.14
CA LEU A 265 13.74 -10.70 -12.81
C LEU A 265 13.59 -12.17 -12.38
N VAL A 266 13.02 -13.01 -13.25
CA VAL A 266 12.87 -14.45 -12.97
C VAL A 266 14.22 -15.10 -12.67
N GLN A 267 15.24 -14.83 -13.48
CA GLN A 267 16.59 -15.37 -13.27
C GLN A 267 17.24 -14.87 -11.97
N LYS A 268 17.00 -13.62 -11.59
CA LYS A 268 17.42 -13.04 -10.30
C LYS A 268 16.82 -13.85 -9.14
N ASP A 269 15.52 -14.11 -9.16
CA ASP A 269 14.82 -14.80 -8.08
C ASP A 269 15.21 -16.28 -8.02
N VAL A 270 15.33 -16.95 -9.18
CA VAL A 270 15.83 -18.33 -9.27
C VAL A 270 17.27 -18.41 -8.74
N TRP A 271 18.14 -17.47 -9.12
CA TRP A 271 19.51 -17.42 -8.64
C TRP A 271 19.57 -17.22 -7.12
N MET A 272 18.75 -16.32 -6.59
CA MET A 272 18.69 -16.05 -5.15
C MET A 272 18.18 -17.28 -4.37
N ALA A 273 17.06 -17.87 -4.78
CA ALA A 273 16.50 -19.06 -4.15
C ALA A 273 17.50 -20.20 -4.13
N LYS A 274 18.19 -20.47 -5.27
CA LYS A 274 19.19 -21.51 -5.38
C LYS A 274 20.40 -21.28 -4.45
N ASN A 275 20.92 -20.07 -4.39
CA ASN A 275 22.06 -19.74 -3.53
C ASN A 275 21.72 -19.76 -2.05
N ARG A 276 20.46 -19.47 -1.68
CA ARG A 276 19.93 -19.58 -0.32
C ARG A 276 19.37 -20.96 0.00
N LEU A 277 19.51 -21.94 -0.90
CA LEU A 277 19.09 -23.35 -0.72
C LEU A 277 17.57 -23.52 -0.52
N TYR A 278 16.77 -22.65 -1.11
CA TYR A 278 15.32 -22.87 -1.17
C TYR A 278 14.96 -23.84 -2.30
N PRO A 279 13.94 -24.70 -2.13
CA PRO A 279 13.45 -25.61 -3.16
C PRO A 279 12.96 -24.89 -4.42
N SER A 280 12.31 -23.72 -4.25
CA SER A 280 11.78 -22.88 -5.32
C SER A 280 11.80 -21.40 -4.93
N THR A 281 11.55 -20.52 -5.90
CA THR A 281 11.36 -19.09 -5.68
C THR A 281 10.12 -18.82 -4.82
N LEU A 282 9.03 -19.58 -5.03
CA LEU A 282 7.81 -19.50 -4.23
C LEU A 282 8.10 -19.82 -2.75
N ASP A 283 8.83 -20.92 -2.48
CA ASP A 283 9.18 -21.27 -1.10
C ASP A 283 10.02 -20.16 -0.45
N MET A 284 10.94 -19.53 -1.17
CA MET A 284 11.75 -18.43 -0.67
C MET A 284 10.89 -17.20 -0.30
N VAL A 285 9.93 -16.82 -1.14
CA VAL A 285 9.06 -15.67 -0.90
C VAL A 285 8.11 -15.93 0.27
N LEU A 286 7.51 -17.10 0.32
CA LEU A 286 6.57 -17.49 1.39
C LEU A 286 7.28 -17.63 2.74
N ASP A 287 8.53 -18.13 2.75
CA ASP A 287 9.31 -18.28 3.98
C ASP A 287 9.60 -16.92 4.63
N ARG A 288 9.80 -15.85 3.86
CA ARG A 288 10.00 -14.51 4.41
C ARG A 288 8.88 -14.09 5.36
N ASP A 289 7.63 -14.38 4.99
CA ASP A 289 6.43 -14.04 5.75
C ASP A 289 5.91 -15.22 6.60
N ASN A 290 6.68 -16.34 6.64
CA ASN A 290 6.32 -17.59 7.32
C ASN A 290 4.94 -18.13 6.92
N VAL A 291 4.60 -18.03 5.63
CA VAL A 291 3.34 -18.50 5.06
C VAL A 291 3.51 -19.93 4.53
N PRO A 292 2.72 -20.91 4.99
CA PRO A 292 2.77 -22.27 4.44
C PRO A 292 2.36 -22.29 2.95
N ARG A 293 3.10 -23.02 2.13
CA ARG A 293 2.81 -23.21 0.70
C ARG A 293 1.35 -23.67 0.43
N SER A 294 0.81 -24.50 1.32
CA SER A 294 -0.58 -24.96 1.23
C SER A 294 -1.62 -23.83 1.23
N VAL A 295 -1.31 -22.66 1.80
CA VAL A 295 -2.22 -21.49 1.76
C VAL A 295 -2.41 -21.04 0.31
N VAL A 296 -1.32 -20.88 -0.44
CA VAL A 296 -1.37 -20.45 -1.85
C VAL A 296 -2.02 -21.53 -2.71
N GLU A 297 -1.64 -22.81 -2.54
CA GLU A 297 -2.20 -23.92 -3.29
C GLU A 297 -3.72 -24.06 -3.07
N THR A 298 -4.17 -23.88 -1.82
CA THR A 298 -5.61 -23.90 -1.49
C THR A 298 -6.32 -22.69 -2.10
N LEU A 299 -5.71 -21.52 -2.08
CA LEU A 299 -6.27 -20.31 -2.65
C LEU A 299 -6.48 -20.46 -4.16
N VAL A 300 -5.46 -20.91 -4.90
CA VAL A 300 -5.54 -21.16 -6.36
C VAL A 300 -6.62 -22.18 -6.68
N SER A 301 -6.63 -23.35 -5.99
CA SER A 301 -7.65 -24.37 -6.23
C SER A 301 -9.07 -23.87 -5.92
N THR A 302 -9.23 -23.09 -4.85
CA THR A 302 -10.55 -22.53 -4.50
C THR A 302 -11.03 -21.54 -5.57
N VAL A 303 -10.15 -20.73 -6.14
CA VAL A 303 -10.52 -19.83 -7.25
C VAL A 303 -10.96 -20.64 -8.46
N HIS A 304 -10.20 -21.67 -8.84
CA HIS A 304 -10.55 -22.53 -9.98
C HIS A 304 -11.91 -23.22 -9.79
N ASP A 305 -12.20 -23.72 -8.59
CA ASP A 305 -13.47 -24.39 -8.27
C ASP A 305 -14.68 -23.42 -8.32
N ASN A 306 -14.44 -22.10 -8.31
CA ASN A 306 -15.48 -21.06 -8.32
C ASN A 306 -15.49 -20.18 -9.57
N LEU A 307 -14.74 -20.52 -10.63
CA LEU A 307 -14.70 -19.74 -11.88
C LEU A 307 -16.08 -19.61 -12.55
N ASP A 308 -16.99 -20.56 -12.35
CA ASP A 308 -18.35 -20.48 -12.89
C ASP A 308 -19.09 -19.21 -12.43
N ALA A 309 -18.86 -18.75 -11.19
CA ALA A 309 -19.45 -17.51 -10.68
C ALA A 309 -18.88 -16.28 -11.42
N VAL A 310 -17.60 -16.32 -11.75
CA VAL A 310 -16.93 -15.26 -12.52
C VAL A 310 -17.48 -15.22 -13.94
N HIS A 311 -17.61 -16.36 -14.59
CA HIS A 311 -18.19 -16.47 -15.94
C HIS A 311 -19.63 -15.93 -15.97
N GLN A 312 -20.46 -16.29 -14.98
CA GLN A 312 -21.82 -15.75 -14.85
C GLN A 312 -21.82 -14.22 -14.69
N TYR A 313 -20.86 -13.66 -13.96
CA TYR A 313 -20.73 -12.21 -13.85
C TYR A 313 -20.34 -11.54 -15.17
N ILE A 314 -19.43 -12.13 -15.92
CA ILE A 314 -19.03 -11.65 -17.25
C ILE A 314 -20.20 -11.71 -18.23
N ASP A 315 -20.97 -12.81 -18.22
CA ASP A 315 -22.18 -12.98 -19.03
C ASP A 315 -23.24 -11.92 -18.69
N LEU A 316 -23.43 -11.63 -17.37
CA LEU A 316 -24.32 -10.57 -16.93
C LEU A 316 -23.87 -9.21 -17.44
N ARG A 317 -22.57 -8.87 -17.33
CA ARG A 317 -22.00 -7.63 -17.84
C ARG A 317 -22.21 -7.50 -19.36
N THR A 318 -21.90 -8.56 -20.10
CA THR A 318 -22.08 -8.62 -21.55
C THR A 318 -23.52 -8.28 -21.93
N LYS A 319 -24.48 -8.88 -21.24
CA LYS A 319 -25.91 -8.64 -21.46
C LYS A 319 -26.35 -7.23 -21.08
N VAL A 320 -25.95 -6.73 -19.91
CA VAL A 320 -26.37 -5.41 -19.41
C VAL A 320 -25.78 -4.29 -20.26
N LEU A 321 -24.51 -4.42 -20.66
CA LEU A 321 -23.82 -3.46 -21.51
C LEU A 321 -24.21 -3.57 -23.00
N GLY A 322 -25.05 -4.56 -23.37
CA GLY A 322 -25.53 -4.77 -24.75
C GLY A 322 -24.42 -5.15 -25.73
N LEU A 323 -23.41 -5.90 -25.27
CA LEU A 323 -22.25 -6.27 -26.08
C LEU A 323 -22.53 -7.55 -26.88
N GLU A 324 -22.00 -7.62 -28.09
CA GLU A 324 -22.00 -8.87 -28.89
C GLU A 324 -20.89 -9.81 -28.40
N ASP A 325 -19.76 -9.24 -28.02
CA ASP A 325 -18.58 -9.93 -27.47
C ASP A 325 -17.99 -9.09 -26.32
N PHE A 326 -17.45 -9.79 -25.32
CA PHE A 326 -16.81 -9.16 -24.16
C PHE A 326 -15.29 -9.16 -24.33
N HIS A 327 -14.67 -8.01 -24.10
CA HIS A 327 -13.22 -7.85 -24.09
C HIS A 327 -12.74 -7.31 -22.74
N ILE A 328 -11.46 -7.44 -22.47
CA ILE A 328 -10.87 -6.98 -21.21
C ILE A 328 -11.09 -5.48 -20.96
N TYR A 329 -11.19 -4.68 -22.01
CA TYR A 329 -11.49 -3.26 -21.90
C TYR A 329 -12.95 -2.95 -21.52
N ASP A 330 -13.82 -3.97 -21.47
CA ASP A 330 -15.21 -3.84 -21.01
C ASP A 330 -15.36 -4.21 -19.50
N LEU A 331 -14.26 -4.58 -18.84
CA LEU A 331 -14.29 -5.09 -17.45
C LEU A 331 -14.56 -3.99 -16.42
N TYR A 332 -14.08 -2.76 -16.66
CA TYR A 332 -14.08 -1.70 -15.64
C TYR A 332 -15.20 -0.66 -15.82
N VAL A 333 -15.88 -0.63 -16.95
CA VAL A 333 -16.98 0.32 -17.17
C VAL A 333 -18.15 0.02 -16.23
N SER A 334 -18.76 1.07 -15.68
CA SER A 334 -19.96 0.91 -14.84
C SER A 334 -21.12 0.33 -15.64
N MET A 335 -21.83 -0.64 -15.03
CA MET A 335 -23.11 -1.15 -15.55
C MET A 335 -24.30 -0.25 -15.15
N VAL A 336 -24.09 0.71 -14.25
CA VAL A 336 -25.16 1.56 -13.66
C VAL A 336 -24.67 3.01 -13.59
N PRO A 337 -24.34 3.65 -14.72
CA PRO A 337 -23.75 4.98 -14.73
C PRO A 337 -24.66 6.06 -14.12
N GLU A 338 -25.99 5.87 -14.13
CA GLU A 338 -26.94 6.81 -13.57
C GLU A 338 -26.89 6.94 -12.05
N ALA A 339 -26.29 5.97 -11.38
CA ALA A 339 -26.13 5.93 -9.92
C ALA A 339 -24.76 6.40 -9.44
N GLU A 340 -23.93 6.95 -10.31
CA GLU A 340 -22.62 7.49 -9.94
C GLU A 340 -22.77 8.77 -9.10
N ALA A 341 -22.80 8.59 -7.77
CA ALA A 341 -22.80 9.72 -6.85
C ALA A 341 -21.40 10.34 -6.79
N THR A 342 -21.36 11.67 -6.70
CA THR A 342 -20.12 12.41 -6.47
C THR A 342 -20.07 12.89 -5.02
N TYR A 343 -18.88 12.85 -4.44
CA TYR A 343 -18.61 13.22 -3.05
C TYR A 343 -17.49 14.27 -2.99
N THR A 344 -17.71 15.36 -2.29
CA THR A 344 -16.59 16.16 -1.80
C THR A 344 -15.77 15.31 -0.83
N PHE A 345 -14.50 15.66 -0.61
CA PHE A 345 -13.70 14.92 0.39
C PHE A 345 -14.35 15.00 1.78
N ASP A 346 -14.96 16.13 2.14
CA ASP A 346 -15.61 16.32 3.43
C ASP A 346 -16.85 15.44 3.60
N GLU A 347 -17.64 15.25 2.54
CA GLU A 347 -18.78 14.32 2.55
C GLU A 347 -18.33 12.86 2.62
N GLY A 348 -17.33 12.48 1.81
CA GLY A 348 -16.73 11.14 1.88
C GLY A 348 -16.12 10.84 3.25
N TRP A 349 -15.43 11.81 3.83
CA TRP A 349 -14.92 11.71 5.20
C TRP A 349 -16.02 11.53 6.24
N ALA A 350 -17.10 12.32 6.17
CA ALA A 350 -18.21 12.20 7.10
C ALA A 350 -18.88 10.82 7.03
N LEU A 351 -19.03 10.28 5.82
CA LEU A 351 -19.56 8.94 5.57
C LEU A 351 -18.65 7.86 6.17
N ALA A 352 -17.34 7.95 5.93
CA ALA A 352 -16.34 7.04 6.49
C ALA A 352 -16.30 7.11 8.03
N MET A 353 -16.41 8.30 8.63
CA MET A 353 -16.44 8.48 10.08
C MET A 353 -17.68 7.83 10.73
N GLU A 354 -18.86 7.93 10.08
CA GLU A 354 -20.07 7.24 10.54
C GLU A 354 -19.87 5.72 10.52
N PHE A 355 -19.35 5.20 9.40
CA PHE A 355 -19.01 3.79 9.25
C PHE A 355 -18.04 3.30 10.32
N TRP A 356 -16.90 3.98 10.51
CA TRP A 356 -15.90 3.55 11.50
C TRP A 356 -16.45 3.57 12.91
N ARG A 357 -17.24 4.59 13.27
CA ARG A 357 -17.85 4.69 14.60
C ARG A 357 -18.83 3.56 14.87
N GLU A 358 -19.69 3.25 13.91
CA GLU A 358 -20.70 2.21 14.06
C GLU A 358 -20.12 0.79 13.98
N THR A 359 -19.08 0.56 13.16
CA THR A 359 -18.53 -0.75 12.91
C THR A 359 -17.42 -1.12 13.88
N PHE A 360 -16.50 -0.18 14.16
CA PHE A 360 -15.31 -0.43 14.98
C PHE A 360 -15.34 0.31 16.33
N GLY A 361 -16.27 1.24 16.54
CA GLY A 361 -16.44 1.97 17.78
C GLY A 361 -15.68 3.30 17.86
N GLU A 362 -15.90 4.01 18.98
CA GLU A 362 -15.38 5.38 19.18
C GLU A 362 -13.84 5.42 19.27
N GLU A 363 -13.19 4.39 19.77
CA GLU A 363 -11.74 4.37 19.90
C GLU A 363 -11.06 4.36 18.52
N TYR A 364 -11.58 3.56 17.59
CA TYR A 364 -11.12 3.52 16.21
C TYR A 364 -11.40 4.85 15.48
N ALA A 365 -12.63 5.35 15.60
CA ALA A 365 -13.04 6.62 14.99
C ALA A 365 -12.21 7.81 15.51
N ALA A 366 -11.81 7.81 16.78
CA ALA A 366 -10.99 8.86 17.38
C ALA A 366 -9.58 8.90 16.76
N VAL A 367 -8.99 7.76 16.38
CA VAL A 367 -7.70 7.73 15.68
C VAL A 367 -7.84 8.35 14.29
N ALA A 368 -8.89 8.01 13.54
CA ALA A 368 -9.16 8.60 12.23
C ALA A 368 -9.36 10.12 12.33
N GLU A 369 -10.17 10.57 13.28
CA GLU A 369 -10.44 12.01 13.52
C GLU A 369 -9.15 12.76 13.87
N ARG A 370 -8.28 12.15 14.69
CA ARG A 370 -6.94 12.67 14.98
C ARG A 370 -6.12 12.81 13.71
N GLY A 371 -6.14 11.79 12.83
CA GLY A 371 -5.42 11.80 11.56
C GLY A 371 -5.81 12.99 10.68
N ARG A 372 -7.09 13.32 10.61
CA ARG A 372 -7.56 14.49 9.89
C ARG A 372 -7.09 15.79 10.55
N LYS A 373 -7.31 15.92 11.87
CA LYS A 373 -7.00 17.13 12.64
C LYS A 373 -5.50 17.45 12.61
N GLU A 374 -4.65 16.45 12.71
CA GLU A 374 -3.19 16.57 12.70
C GLU A 374 -2.59 16.53 11.29
N ARG A 375 -3.45 16.50 10.26
CA ARG A 375 -3.04 16.54 8.84
C ARG A 375 -2.11 15.38 8.45
N TRP A 376 -2.56 14.15 8.71
CA TRP A 376 -1.85 12.97 8.23
C TRP A 376 -2.11 12.70 6.75
N ILE A 377 -3.13 13.36 6.14
CA ILE A 377 -3.70 13.01 4.85
C ILE A 377 -3.32 14.05 3.79
N ASP A 378 -2.80 13.59 2.65
CA ASP A 378 -2.59 14.36 1.44
C ASP A 378 -3.65 13.99 0.41
N VAL A 379 -4.61 14.88 0.14
CA VAL A 379 -5.90 14.52 -0.45
C VAL A 379 -5.90 14.60 -1.97
N TYR A 380 -5.65 15.81 -2.52
CA TYR A 380 -5.94 16.08 -3.93
C TYR A 380 -4.76 15.82 -4.85
N PRO A 381 -5.02 15.40 -6.10
CA PRO A 381 -4.00 15.34 -7.13
C PRO A 381 -3.53 16.75 -7.50
N SER A 382 -2.24 16.85 -7.82
CA SER A 382 -1.62 18.06 -8.38
C SER A 382 -0.60 17.69 -9.43
N GLU A 383 -0.17 18.69 -10.22
CA GLU A 383 0.85 18.43 -11.22
C GLU A 383 2.16 17.99 -10.56
N GLY A 384 2.75 16.90 -11.04
CA GLY A 384 3.96 16.30 -10.45
C GLY A 384 3.71 15.36 -9.28
N LYS A 385 2.52 15.35 -8.67
CA LYS A 385 2.16 14.40 -7.61
C LYS A 385 2.10 12.98 -8.16
N ARG A 386 2.65 12.01 -7.42
CA ARG A 386 2.59 10.59 -7.78
C ARG A 386 1.15 10.10 -7.82
N GLY A 387 0.81 9.21 -8.76
CA GLY A 387 -0.50 8.53 -8.81
C GLY A 387 -0.65 7.42 -7.77
N GLY A 388 -1.89 6.97 -7.59
CA GLY A 388 -2.27 5.92 -6.65
C GLY A 388 -2.59 6.43 -5.24
N ALA A 389 -2.81 5.50 -4.32
CA ALA A 389 -3.03 5.75 -2.90
C ALA A 389 -2.16 4.82 -2.07
N PHE A 390 -1.82 5.20 -0.85
CA PHE A 390 -1.10 4.36 0.11
C PHE A 390 -1.13 4.96 1.51
N SER A 391 -0.89 4.11 2.52
CA SER A 391 -0.56 4.52 3.89
C SER A 391 0.91 4.18 4.18
N TRP A 392 1.67 5.14 4.71
CA TRP A 392 3.07 4.92 5.07
C TRP A 392 3.55 5.92 6.12
N GLY A 393 4.05 5.43 7.22
CA GLY A 393 4.56 6.23 8.34
C GLY A 393 5.85 5.68 8.90
N THR A 394 6.19 6.09 10.12
CA THR A 394 7.32 5.57 10.89
C THR A 394 6.89 5.18 12.29
N TYR A 395 7.72 4.39 12.97
CA TYR A 395 7.47 4.03 14.37
C TYR A 395 7.39 5.25 15.29
N ASN A 396 8.24 6.25 15.05
CA ASN A 396 8.36 7.46 15.89
C ASN A 396 7.35 8.55 15.56
N SER A 397 6.61 8.41 14.45
CA SER A 397 5.73 9.45 13.93
C SER A 397 4.30 8.92 13.74
N VAL A 398 3.59 9.47 12.76
CA VAL A 398 2.22 9.14 12.43
C VAL A 398 2.15 8.37 11.12
N PRO A 399 1.12 7.53 10.89
CA PRO A 399 0.89 6.94 9.59
C PRO A 399 0.32 8.00 8.65
N TYR A 400 1.07 8.32 7.59
CA TYR A 400 0.63 9.25 6.55
C TYR A 400 -0.19 8.52 5.50
N LEU A 401 -1.25 9.18 5.05
CA LEU A 401 -2.17 8.68 4.05
C LEU A 401 -2.11 9.57 2.80
N PHE A 402 -1.81 8.95 1.67
CA PHE A 402 -1.67 9.60 0.37
C PHE A 402 -2.84 9.22 -0.51
N LEU A 403 -3.55 10.22 -1.04
CA LEU A 403 -4.70 10.04 -1.92
C LEU A 403 -4.52 10.87 -3.20
N ASN A 404 -5.31 10.52 -4.20
CA ASN A 404 -5.59 11.33 -5.38
C ASN A 404 -7.10 11.38 -5.55
N TRP A 405 -7.76 12.15 -4.69
CA TRP A 405 -9.22 12.22 -4.57
C TRP A 405 -9.87 12.72 -5.86
N GLY A 406 -10.73 11.92 -6.46
CA GLY A 406 -11.48 12.19 -7.68
C GLY A 406 -12.99 12.38 -7.46
N GLY A 407 -13.47 12.28 -6.21
CA GLY A 407 -14.86 12.55 -5.86
C GLY A 407 -15.84 11.40 -6.10
N THR A 408 -15.37 10.19 -6.31
CA THR A 408 -16.21 9.01 -6.56
C THR A 408 -16.46 8.19 -5.29
N LEU A 409 -17.42 7.27 -5.33
CA LEU A 409 -17.60 6.28 -4.26
C LEU A 409 -16.37 5.35 -4.12
N GLU A 410 -15.65 5.12 -5.21
CA GLU A 410 -14.39 4.37 -5.19
C GLU A 410 -13.31 5.11 -4.38
N ASP A 411 -13.26 6.45 -4.46
CA ASP A 411 -12.34 7.24 -3.65
C ASP A 411 -12.70 7.18 -2.17
N VAL A 412 -14.00 7.10 -1.83
CA VAL A 412 -14.43 6.87 -0.44
C VAL A 412 -14.00 5.48 0.04
N SER A 413 -14.15 4.45 -0.79
CA SER A 413 -13.68 3.09 -0.49
C SER A 413 -12.16 3.05 -0.32
N THR A 414 -11.42 3.74 -1.19
CA THR A 414 -9.96 3.90 -1.09
C THR A 414 -9.54 4.60 0.21
N LEU A 415 -10.24 5.67 0.60
CA LEU A 415 -10.02 6.34 1.90
C LEU A 415 -10.22 5.36 3.07
N VAL A 416 -11.26 4.55 3.03
CA VAL A 416 -11.53 3.52 4.07
C VAL A 416 -10.45 2.46 4.09
N HIS A 417 -9.98 2.00 2.93
CA HIS A 417 -8.89 1.05 2.76
C HIS A 417 -7.59 1.58 3.36
N GLU A 418 -7.15 2.76 2.92
CA GLU A 418 -5.88 3.35 3.35
C GLU A 418 -5.89 3.76 4.82
N MET A 419 -7.04 4.20 5.33
CA MET A 419 -7.19 4.46 6.77
C MET A 419 -7.16 3.15 7.57
N GLY A 420 -7.60 2.04 7.01
CA GLY A 420 -7.43 0.71 7.59
C GLY A 420 -5.96 0.38 7.86
N HIS A 421 -5.08 0.61 6.88
CA HIS A 421 -3.63 0.51 7.05
C HIS A 421 -3.10 1.51 8.11
N SER A 422 -3.55 2.77 8.04
CA SER A 422 -3.09 3.81 8.95
C SER A 422 -3.40 3.47 10.41
N ILE A 423 -4.62 3.02 10.69
CA ILE A 423 -5.01 2.66 12.06
C ILE A 423 -4.31 1.38 12.51
N HIS A 424 -4.13 0.39 11.63
CA HIS A 424 -3.34 -0.79 11.92
C HIS A 424 -1.91 -0.41 12.34
N SER A 425 -1.21 0.40 11.53
CA SER A 425 0.14 0.88 11.85
C SER A 425 0.18 1.67 13.16
N TYR A 426 -0.79 2.56 13.38
CA TYR A 426 -0.90 3.33 14.61
C TYR A 426 -1.04 2.43 15.85
N LEU A 427 -1.91 1.43 15.77
CA LEU A 427 -2.13 0.49 16.88
C LEU A 427 -0.93 -0.43 17.09
N ALA A 428 -0.30 -0.93 16.02
CA ALA A 428 0.91 -1.72 16.10
C ALA A 428 2.03 -0.94 16.78
N ASN A 429 2.33 0.28 16.31
CA ASN A 429 3.38 1.14 16.88
C ASN A 429 3.09 1.56 18.32
N SER A 430 1.81 1.67 18.71
CA SER A 430 1.41 2.07 20.07
C SER A 430 1.47 0.92 21.07
N ASN A 431 1.38 -0.33 20.63
CA ASN A 431 1.23 -1.50 21.51
C ASN A 431 2.42 -2.47 21.43
N GLN A 432 3.25 -2.36 20.40
CA GLN A 432 4.42 -3.22 20.21
C GLN A 432 5.72 -2.43 20.36
N PRO A 433 6.80 -3.05 20.83
CA PRO A 433 8.13 -2.46 20.71
C PRO A 433 8.53 -2.37 19.23
N TYR A 434 9.47 -1.49 18.92
CA TYR A 434 9.90 -1.22 17.54
C TYR A 434 10.18 -2.49 16.71
N HIS A 435 10.91 -3.42 17.29
CA HIS A 435 11.32 -4.65 16.60
C HIS A 435 10.18 -5.62 16.29
N ASP A 436 9.02 -5.48 16.95
CA ASP A 436 7.82 -6.30 16.73
C ASP A 436 6.64 -5.51 16.13
N SER A 437 6.81 -4.20 15.88
CA SER A 437 5.74 -3.36 15.33
C SER A 437 5.53 -3.54 13.83
N GLY A 438 6.54 -4.05 13.12
CA GLY A 438 6.44 -4.38 11.71
C GLY A 438 5.57 -5.61 11.45
N TYR A 439 4.90 -5.64 10.30
CA TYR A 439 4.05 -6.75 9.89
C TYR A 439 4.21 -7.03 8.39
N SER A 440 3.90 -8.28 7.98
CA SER A 440 4.00 -8.68 6.59
C SER A 440 2.89 -8.04 5.74
N LEU A 441 3.12 -7.95 4.42
CA LEU A 441 2.11 -7.50 3.47
C LEU A 441 0.82 -8.34 3.57
N PHE A 442 0.96 -9.65 3.81
CA PHE A 442 -0.16 -10.57 4.02
C PHE A 442 -1.09 -10.10 5.15
N VAL A 443 -0.54 -9.64 6.27
CA VAL A 443 -1.30 -9.13 7.42
C VAL A 443 -1.77 -7.69 7.18
N ALA A 444 -0.98 -6.87 6.48
CA ALA A 444 -1.33 -5.49 6.15
C ALA A 444 -2.69 -5.41 5.45
N GLU A 445 -2.87 -6.22 4.40
CA GLU A 445 -4.10 -6.20 3.60
C GLU A 445 -5.32 -6.80 4.31
N VAL A 446 -5.14 -7.53 5.42
CA VAL A 446 -6.29 -7.97 6.24
C VAL A 446 -7.00 -6.75 6.83
N ALA A 447 -6.27 -5.76 7.33
CA ALA A 447 -6.85 -4.55 7.92
C ALA A 447 -7.58 -3.69 6.87
N SER A 448 -6.98 -3.49 5.71
CA SER A 448 -7.49 -2.64 4.64
C SER A 448 -8.69 -3.28 3.91
N VAL A 449 -8.52 -4.51 3.43
CA VAL A 449 -9.56 -5.24 2.66
C VAL A 449 -10.76 -5.60 3.53
N ALA A 450 -10.54 -5.92 4.83
CA ALA A 450 -11.66 -6.11 5.76
C ALA A 450 -12.43 -4.81 5.98
N SER A 451 -11.75 -3.66 6.15
CA SER A 451 -12.40 -2.35 6.29
C SER A 451 -13.24 -2.01 5.07
N GLU A 452 -12.69 -2.18 3.86
CA GLU A 452 -13.39 -1.95 2.59
C GLU A 452 -14.59 -2.87 2.42
N SER A 453 -14.44 -4.16 2.72
CA SER A 453 -15.53 -5.15 2.61
C SER A 453 -16.67 -4.85 3.59
N LEU A 454 -16.35 -4.49 4.83
CA LEU A 454 -17.32 -4.10 5.85
C LEU A 454 -18.01 -2.78 5.49
N PHE A 455 -17.29 -1.82 4.90
CA PHE A 455 -17.87 -0.57 4.40
C PHE A 455 -18.90 -0.84 3.30
N SER A 456 -18.57 -1.68 2.35
CA SER A 456 -19.49 -2.09 1.28
C SER A 456 -20.78 -2.73 1.84
N GLU A 457 -20.66 -3.63 2.82
CA GLU A 457 -21.82 -4.25 3.50
C GLU A 457 -22.64 -3.23 4.28
N TRP A 458 -21.96 -2.32 4.99
CA TRP A 458 -22.59 -1.25 5.76
C TRP A 458 -23.38 -0.29 4.85
N MET A 459 -22.83 0.08 3.69
CA MET A 459 -23.52 0.86 2.67
C MET A 459 -24.74 0.13 2.12
N LEU A 460 -24.60 -1.15 1.74
CA LEU A 460 -25.69 -1.97 1.21
C LEU A 460 -26.85 -2.13 2.21
N ALA A 461 -26.56 -2.20 3.50
CA ALA A 461 -27.60 -2.33 4.54
C ALA A 461 -28.45 -1.06 4.70
N ARG A 462 -27.89 0.11 4.33
CA ARG A 462 -28.55 1.43 4.49
C ARG A 462 -29.23 1.92 3.21
N THR A 463 -28.70 1.53 2.06
CA THR A 463 -29.20 1.97 0.76
C THR A 463 -30.47 1.21 0.40
N THR A 464 -31.55 1.94 0.20
CA THR A 464 -32.89 1.38 -0.14
C THR A 464 -33.22 1.56 -1.63
N ASP A 465 -32.62 2.53 -2.30
CA ASP A 465 -32.83 2.75 -3.73
C ASP A 465 -32.24 1.56 -4.55
N PRO A 466 -33.01 0.95 -5.44
CA PRO A 466 -32.54 -0.21 -6.19
C PRO A 466 -31.35 0.11 -7.13
N THR A 467 -31.27 1.31 -7.69
CA THR A 467 -30.23 1.72 -8.64
C THR A 467 -28.92 1.95 -7.90
N GLU A 468 -28.97 2.64 -6.77
CA GLU A 468 -27.79 2.80 -5.88
C GLU A 468 -27.29 1.44 -5.36
N ARG A 469 -28.21 0.53 -4.97
CA ARG A 469 -27.82 -0.82 -4.55
C ARG A 469 -27.11 -1.60 -5.66
N LEU A 470 -27.58 -1.48 -6.90
CA LEU A 470 -26.90 -2.11 -8.05
C LEU A 470 -25.51 -1.52 -8.29
N ALA A 471 -25.34 -0.21 -8.11
CA ALA A 471 -24.01 0.41 -8.22
C ALA A 471 -23.04 -0.10 -7.15
N LEU A 472 -23.48 -0.19 -5.89
CA LEU A 472 -22.69 -0.77 -4.79
C LEU A 472 -22.31 -2.23 -5.04
N LEU A 473 -23.25 -3.05 -5.53
CA LEU A 473 -22.98 -4.45 -5.90
C LEU A 473 -22.01 -4.55 -7.07
N ASN A 474 -22.15 -3.67 -8.07
CA ASN A 474 -21.23 -3.62 -9.21
C ASN A 474 -19.81 -3.25 -8.76
N GLN A 475 -19.66 -2.24 -7.90
CA GLN A 475 -18.35 -1.87 -7.32
C GLN A 475 -17.75 -3.03 -6.54
N ARG A 476 -18.52 -3.69 -5.67
CA ARG A 476 -18.05 -4.86 -4.91
C ARG A 476 -17.57 -5.99 -5.81
N MET A 477 -18.31 -6.30 -6.86
CA MET A 477 -17.89 -7.32 -7.84
C MET A 477 -16.63 -6.91 -8.59
N ASN A 478 -16.50 -5.64 -8.97
CA ASN A 478 -15.28 -5.12 -9.58
C ASN A 478 -14.07 -5.20 -8.64
N SER A 479 -14.24 -4.91 -7.34
CA SER A 479 -13.19 -5.07 -6.33
C SER A 479 -12.75 -6.54 -6.19
N ILE A 480 -13.69 -7.48 -6.11
CA ILE A 480 -13.36 -8.92 -6.07
C ILE A 480 -12.58 -9.34 -7.32
N VAL A 481 -13.04 -8.96 -8.51
CA VAL A 481 -12.36 -9.29 -9.77
C VAL A 481 -10.99 -8.62 -9.85
N GLY A 482 -10.90 -7.34 -9.53
CA GLY A 482 -9.68 -6.54 -9.64
C GLY A 482 -8.63 -6.86 -8.57
N THR A 483 -9.05 -7.10 -7.33
CA THR A 483 -8.14 -7.27 -6.20
C THR A 483 -7.84 -8.76 -5.93
N PHE A 484 -8.83 -9.63 -6.01
CA PHE A 484 -8.68 -11.04 -5.66
C PHE A 484 -8.35 -11.92 -6.88
N LEU A 485 -9.24 -11.98 -7.86
CA LEU A 485 -9.07 -12.89 -9.00
C LEU A 485 -7.89 -12.51 -9.89
N ARG A 486 -7.69 -11.22 -10.16
CA ARG A 486 -6.56 -10.75 -10.97
C ARG A 486 -5.21 -11.08 -10.31
N GLN A 487 -5.11 -11.02 -8.98
CA GLN A 487 -3.86 -11.36 -8.28
C GLN A 487 -3.55 -12.86 -8.40
N ILE A 488 -4.57 -13.73 -8.33
CA ILE A 488 -4.38 -15.17 -8.55
C ILE A 488 -3.94 -15.44 -10.00
N PHE A 489 -4.56 -14.76 -10.97
CA PHE A 489 -4.17 -14.86 -12.36
C PHE A 489 -2.69 -14.46 -12.59
N PHE A 490 -2.22 -13.39 -11.96
CA PHE A 490 -0.81 -13.01 -12.02
C PHE A 490 0.10 -14.05 -11.36
N HIS A 491 -0.30 -14.55 -10.18
CA HIS A 491 0.45 -15.61 -9.52
C HIS A 491 0.62 -16.86 -10.40
N GLU A 492 -0.45 -17.31 -11.06
CA GLU A 492 -0.39 -18.46 -11.96
C GLU A 492 0.46 -18.20 -13.21
N PHE A 493 0.47 -16.97 -13.71
CA PHE A 493 1.33 -16.58 -14.83
C PHE A 493 2.82 -16.57 -14.42
N GLU A 494 3.12 -16.15 -13.21
CA GLU A 494 4.48 -16.05 -12.69
C GLU A 494 5.07 -17.43 -12.26
N HIS A 495 4.21 -18.37 -11.87
CA HIS A 495 4.58 -19.71 -11.41
C HIS A 495 4.95 -20.64 -12.56
#